data_d7205724367e9a7324c2dc0899d90efe
#
_entry.id   d7205724367e9a7324c2dc0899d90efe
#
_cell.length_a   1.000
_cell.length_b   1.000
_cell.length_c   1.000
_cell.angle_alpha   90.00
_cell.angle_beta   90.00
_cell.angle_gamma   90.00
#
_symmetry.space_group_name_H-M   'P 1'
#
loop_
_entity.id
_entity.type
_entity.pdbx_description
1 polymer ?
#
loop_
_entity_poly.entity_id
_entity_poly.type
_entity_poly.pdbx_seq_one_letter_code
_entity_poly.pdbx_strand_id
1 'polypeptide(L)'
;MKNAHNITDRFTGSVIFTAEIQVADDAPMALRLGAATAVAVAAKADLREADLRGADLNCADLRHADLSEADLSEADLRHADLREADLNCADLNCADLREADLRGADLRGADLRGAKS
;
A
#
# COMPACT_ATOMS: atom_id res chain seq x y z
N MET A 1 6.33 -20.98 3.31
CA MET A 1 6.66 -20.68 4.70
C MET A 1 5.98 -19.44 5.18
N LYS A 2 5.62 -19.40 6.46
CA LYS A 2 5.02 -18.22 7.05
C LYS A 2 6.10 -17.35 7.65
N ASN A 3 6.03 -16.05 7.37
CA ASN A 3 6.92 -15.06 7.92
C ASN A 3 6.09 -13.92 8.47
N ALA A 4 6.56 -13.27 9.52
CA ALA A 4 5.96 -12.04 10.00
C ALA A 4 6.62 -10.86 9.29
N HIS A 5 5.83 -9.87 8.95
CA HIS A 5 6.33 -8.61 8.39
C HIS A 5 5.57 -7.44 9.00
N ASN A 6 6.32 -6.46 9.47
CA ASN A 6 5.74 -5.27 10.09
C ASN A 6 5.47 -4.19 9.07
N ILE A 7 4.31 -3.55 9.20
CA ILE A 7 4.02 -2.29 8.54
C ILE A 7 4.23 -1.20 9.58
N THR A 8 4.99 -0.18 9.24
CA THR A 8 5.37 0.87 10.18
C THR A 8 4.77 2.21 9.79
N ASP A 9 4.70 3.11 10.77
CA ASP A 9 4.27 4.49 10.57
C ASP A 9 5.38 5.25 9.83
N ARG A 10 5.00 6.04 8.80
CA ARG A 10 5.95 6.74 7.94
C ARG A 10 6.73 7.84 8.66
N PHE A 11 6.19 8.37 9.75
CA PHE A 11 6.79 9.48 10.48
C PHE A 11 7.56 9.03 11.71
N THR A 12 7.06 8.04 12.44
CA THR A 12 7.62 7.62 13.72
C THR A 12 8.40 6.32 13.66
N GLY A 13 8.14 5.48 12.64
CA GLY A 13 8.72 4.15 12.54
C GLY A 13 8.07 3.13 13.46
N SER A 14 7.05 3.52 14.22
CA SER A 14 6.33 2.59 15.09
C SER A 14 5.58 1.54 14.29
N VAL A 15 5.51 0.32 14.81
CA VAL A 15 4.76 -0.75 14.15
C VAL A 15 3.26 -0.48 14.28
N ILE A 16 2.55 -0.45 13.17
CA ILE A 16 1.09 -0.27 13.16
C ILE A 16 0.34 -1.57 12.86
N PHE A 17 0.99 -2.53 12.22
CA PHE A 17 0.40 -3.82 11.94
C PHE A 17 1.50 -4.84 11.68
N THR A 18 1.36 -6.04 12.23
CA THR A 18 2.24 -7.16 11.94
C THR A 18 1.43 -8.23 11.22
N ALA A 19 1.85 -8.56 10.00
CA ALA A 19 1.16 -9.54 9.17
C ALA A 19 1.96 -10.84 9.11
N GLU A 20 1.27 -11.97 9.16
CA GLU A 20 1.87 -13.24 8.75
C GLU A 20 1.68 -13.39 7.25
N ILE A 21 2.79 -13.58 6.54
CA ILE A 21 2.80 -13.67 5.09
C ILE A 21 3.41 -15.00 4.66
N GLN A 22 3.02 -15.46 3.47
CA GLN A 22 3.52 -16.72 2.91
C GLN A 22 4.33 -16.41 1.66
N VAL A 23 5.59 -16.09 1.86
CA VAL A 23 6.54 -15.79 0.80
C VAL A 23 7.85 -16.52 1.11
N ALA A 24 8.73 -16.64 0.13
CA ALA A 24 10.06 -17.19 0.36
C ALA A 24 10.83 -16.35 1.39
N ASP A 25 11.67 -16.96 2.19
CA ASP A 25 12.43 -16.27 3.24
C ASP A 25 13.32 -15.17 2.67
N ASP A 26 13.80 -15.34 1.44
CA ASP A 26 14.67 -14.39 0.75
C ASP A 26 13.93 -13.47 -0.21
N ALA A 27 12.59 -13.41 -0.12
CA ALA A 27 11.81 -12.56 -0.98
C ALA A 27 12.22 -11.08 -0.81
N PRO A 28 12.22 -10.30 -1.90
CA PRO A 28 12.54 -8.87 -1.82
C PRO A 28 11.62 -8.14 -0.86
N MET A 29 12.12 -7.07 -0.25
CA MET A 29 11.35 -6.25 0.69
C MET A 29 10.05 -5.75 0.06
N ALA A 30 10.09 -5.32 -1.21
CA ALA A 30 8.89 -4.82 -1.89
C ALA A 30 7.78 -5.88 -1.92
N LEU A 31 8.12 -7.13 -2.21
CA LEU A 31 7.14 -8.21 -2.26
C LEU A 31 6.62 -8.55 -0.86
N ARG A 32 7.50 -8.58 0.13
CA ARG A 32 7.10 -8.84 1.51
C ARG A 32 6.15 -7.76 2.01
N LEU A 33 6.47 -6.50 1.74
CA LEU A 33 5.63 -5.37 2.16
C LEU A 33 4.28 -5.40 1.45
N GLY A 34 4.26 -5.70 0.16
CA GLY A 34 3.01 -5.84 -0.59
C GLY A 34 2.13 -6.95 -0.03
N ALA A 35 2.72 -8.12 0.28
CA ALA A 35 1.98 -9.23 0.87
C ALA A 35 1.42 -8.85 2.25
N ALA A 36 2.21 -8.17 3.08
CA ALA A 36 1.76 -7.69 4.39
C ALA A 36 0.60 -6.69 4.25
N THR A 37 0.68 -5.78 3.27
CA THR A 37 -0.36 -4.81 3.02
C THR A 37 -1.68 -5.49 2.63
N ALA A 38 -1.62 -6.51 1.78
CA ALA A 38 -2.81 -7.25 1.37
C ALA A 38 -3.48 -7.93 2.59
N VAL A 39 -2.68 -8.52 3.48
CA VAL A 39 -3.19 -9.12 4.71
C VAL A 39 -3.84 -8.05 5.60
N ALA A 40 -3.19 -6.90 5.76
CA ALA A 40 -3.70 -5.81 6.58
C ALA A 40 -5.04 -5.30 6.05
N VAL A 41 -5.16 -5.10 4.74
CA VAL A 41 -6.40 -4.62 4.12
C VAL A 41 -7.52 -5.64 4.31
N ALA A 42 -7.23 -6.92 4.11
CA ALA A 42 -8.22 -7.98 4.34
C ALA A 42 -8.68 -8.02 5.79
N ALA A 43 -7.80 -7.70 6.72
CA ALA A 43 -8.12 -7.62 8.15
C ALA A 43 -8.77 -6.29 8.55
N LYS A 44 -8.96 -5.37 7.60
CA LYS A 44 -9.52 -4.03 7.82
C LYS A 44 -8.68 -3.22 8.80
N ALA A 45 -7.38 -3.39 8.74
CA ALA A 45 -6.45 -2.65 9.59
C ALA A 45 -6.44 -1.17 9.21
N ASP A 46 -6.09 -0.33 10.18
CA ASP A 46 -5.88 1.09 9.98
C ASP A 46 -4.48 1.28 9.40
N LEU A 47 -4.41 1.67 8.13
CA LEU A 47 -3.14 1.89 7.43
C LEU A 47 -2.85 3.38 7.20
N ARG A 48 -3.54 4.24 7.93
CA ARG A 48 -3.25 5.67 7.85
C ARG A 48 -1.80 5.92 8.26
N GLU A 49 -1.11 6.76 7.48
CA GLU A 49 0.28 7.13 7.71
C GLU A 49 1.27 5.95 7.60
N ALA A 50 0.84 4.83 6.99
CA ALA A 50 1.71 3.67 6.82
C ALA A 50 2.86 3.98 5.85
N ASP A 51 4.01 3.39 6.14
CA ASP A 51 5.16 3.43 5.24
C ASP A 51 5.09 2.23 4.29
N LEU A 52 4.63 2.50 3.07
CA LEU A 52 4.45 1.49 2.03
C LEU A 52 5.32 1.80 0.80
N ARG A 53 6.39 2.55 1.01
CA ARG A 53 7.27 2.97 -0.09
C ARG A 53 7.80 1.76 -0.84
N GLY A 54 7.69 1.82 -2.16
CA GLY A 54 8.20 0.77 -3.03
C GLY A 54 7.49 -0.57 -2.93
N ALA A 55 6.37 -0.66 -2.22
CA ALA A 55 5.65 -1.92 -2.06
C ALA A 55 5.20 -2.47 -3.42
N ASP A 56 5.30 -3.78 -3.59
CA ASP A 56 4.76 -4.46 -4.76
C ASP A 56 3.29 -4.81 -4.48
N LEU A 57 2.42 -3.96 -4.98
CA LEU A 57 0.97 -4.10 -4.84
C LEU A 57 0.30 -4.40 -6.19
N ASN A 58 1.07 -4.98 -7.10
CA ASN A 58 0.57 -5.38 -8.41
C ASN A 58 -0.61 -6.32 -8.23
N CYS A 59 -1.73 -5.99 -8.84
CA CYS A 59 -2.96 -6.76 -8.78
C CYS A 59 -3.58 -6.89 -7.37
N ALA A 60 -3.17 -6.08 -6.42
CA ALA A 60 -3.66 -6.16 -5.06
C ALA A 60 -5.13 -5.74 -4.95
N ASP A 61 -5.86 -6.37 -4.06
CA ASP A 61 -7.20 -5.94 -3.68
C ASP A 61 -7.10 -4.96 -2.51
N LEU A 62 -7.25 -3.68 -2.82
CA LEU A 62 -7.16 -2.60 -1.85
C LEU A 62 -8.49 -1.85 -1.71
N ARG A 63 -9.58 -2.50 -2.08
CA ARG A 63 -10.91 -1.88 -2.01
C ARG A 63 -11.21 -1.46 -0.58
N HIS A 64 -11.71 -0.24 -0.44
CA HIS A 64 -12.11 0.34 0.85
C HIS A 64 -10.95 0.51 1.84
N ALA A 65 -9.70 0.34 1.40
CA ALA A 65 -8.55 0.49 2.29
C ALA A 65 -8.46 1.92 2.82
N ASP A 66 -8.10 2.06 4.09
CA ASP A 66 -7.81 3.36 4.68
C ASP A 66 -6.31 3.62 4.58
N LEU A 67 -5.94 4.39 3.57
CA LEU A 67 -4.56 4.71 3.23
C LEU A 67 -4.30 6.22 3.30
N SER A 68 -5.15 6.95 4.01
CA SER A 68 -4.97 8.39 4.11
C SER A 68 -3.61 8.72 4.74
N GLU A 69 -2.92 9.68 4.13
CA GLU A 69 -1.58 10.12 4.53
C GLU A 69 -0.50 9.02 4.46
N ALA A 70 -0.81 7.87 3.88
CA ALA A 70 0.19 6.80 3.70
C ALA A 70 1.23 7.21 2.67
N ASP A 71 2.43 6.68 2.82
CA ASP A 71 3.51 6.86 1.86
C ASP A 71 3.54 5.66 0.91
N LEU A 72 3.05 5.87 -0.31
CA LEU A 72 3.04 4.89 -1.38
C LEU A 72 4.00 5.31 -2.50
N SER A 73 4.96 6.17 -2.18
CA SER A 73 5.90 6.63 -3.20
C SER A 73 6.66 5.44 -3.80
N GLU A 74 6.79 5.45 -5.11
CA GLU A 74 7.44 4.40 -5.90
C GLU A 74 6.79 3.02 -5.78
N ALA A 75 5.57 2.93 -5.22
CA ALA A 75 4.85 1.66 -5.14
C ALA A 75 4.40 1.19 -6.53
N ASP A 76 4.39 -0.11 -6.71
CA ASP A 76 3.82 -0.73 -7.91
C ASP A 76 2.35 -1.04 -7.64
N LEU A 77 1.47 -0.23 -8.21
CA LEU A 77 0.02 -0.37 -8.06
C LEU A 77 -0.64 -0.78 -9.39
N ARG A 78 0.13 -1.32 -10.32
CA ARG A 78 -0.44 -1.74 -11.60
C ARG A 78 -1.51 -2.78 -11.37
N HIS A 79 -2.65 -2.61 -12.04
CA HIS A 79 -3.79 -3.52 -11.96
C HIS A 79 -4.39 -3.65 -10.55
N ALA A 80 -4.00 -2.79 -9.61
CA ALA A 80 -4.57 -2.81 -8.27
C ALA A 80 -6.03 -2.35 -8.30
N ASP A 81 -6.83 -2.93 -7.43
CA ASP A 81 -8.21 -2.51 -7.25
C ASP A 81 -8.28 -1.57 -6.04
N LEU A 82 -8.39 -0.28 -6.32
CA LEU A 82 -8.43 0.77 -5.30
C LEU A 82 -9.82 1.40 -5.19
N ARG A 83 -10.85 0.68 -5.64
CA ARG A 83 -12.20 1.23 -5.59
C ARG A 83 -12.57 1.60 -4.16
N GLU A 84 -13.03 2.84 -4.02
CA GLU A 84 -13.48 3.40 -2.74
C GLU A 84 -12.41 3.41 -1.64
N ALA A 85 -11.14 3.32 -2.02
CA ALA A 85 -10.04 3.50 -1.08
C ALA A 85 -9.91 4.97 -0.67
N ASP A 86 -9.50 5.20 0.56
CA ASP A 86 -9.20 6.54 1.05
C ASP A 86 -7.70 6.80 0.88
N LEU A 87 -7.37 7.65 -0.10
CA LEU A 87 -6.00 8.07 -0.39
C LEU A 87 -5.81 9.56 -0.10
N ASN A 88 -6.65 10.12 0.75
CA ASN A 88 -6.59 11.53 1.10
C ASN A 88 -5.19 11.87 1.63
N CYS A 89 -4.54 12.84 1.01
CA CYS A 89 -3.20 13.28 1.37
C CYS A 89 -2.12 12.18 1.29
N ALA A 90 -2.38 11.08 0.59
CA ALA A 90 -1.37 10.04 0.40
C ALA A 90 -0.26 10.52 -0.53
N ASP A 91 0.93 10.02 -0.31
CA ASP A 91 2.07 10.28 -1.17
C ASP A 91 2.16 9.17 -2.22
N LEU A 92 1.83 9.51 -3.46
CA LEU A 92 1.91 8.60 -4.61
C LEU A 92 3.00 9.04 -5.59
N ASN A 93 3.97 9.78 -5.10
CA ASN A 93 5.07 10.27 -5.93
C ASN A 93 5.77 9.10 -6.62
N CYS A 94 5.83 9.15 -7.93
CA CYS A 94 6.45 8.12 -8.76
C CYS A 94 5.80 6.72 -8.64
N ALA A 95 4.60 6.62 -8.10
CA ALA A 95 3.87 5.35 -8.07
C ALA A 95 3.44 4.97 -9.49
N ASP A 96 3.35 3.68 -9.76
CA ASP A 96 2.87 3.16 -11.03
C ASP A 96 1.41 2.73 -10.87
N LEU A 97 0.50 3.53 -11.43
CA LEU A 97 -0.96 3.31 -11.34
C LEU A 97 -1.56 2.79 -12.65
N ARG A 98 -0.73 2.32 -13.56
CA ARG A 98 -1.26 1.86 -14.84
C ARG A 98 -2.25 0.71 -14.65
N GLU A 99 -3.41 0.85 -15.27
CA GLU A 99 -4.50 -0.13 -15.19
C GLU A 99 -5.09 -0.31 -13.79
N ALA A 100 -4.77 0.57 -12.84
CA ALA A 100 -5.39 0.54 -11.52
C ALA A 100 -6.84 1.05 -11.62
N ASP A 101 -7.72 0.47 -10.83
CA ASP A 101 -9.12 0.90 -10.76
C ASP A 101 -9.29 1.83 -9.56
N LEU A 102 -9.49 3.11 -9.84
CA LEU A 102 -9.60 4.17 -8.83
C LEU A 102 -11.04 4.67 -8.65
N ARG A 103 -12.03 3.95 -9.14
CA ARG A 103 -13.42 4.42 -9.06
C ARG A 103 -13.84 4.60 -7.61
N GLY A 104 -14.33 5.77 -7.29
CA GLY A 104 -14.75 6.11 -5.93
C GLY A 104 -13.63 6.35 -4.94
N ALA A 105 -12.36 6.26 -5.36
CA ALA A 105 -11.24 6.55 -4.47
C ALA A 105 -11.17 8.05 -4.13
N ASP A 106 -10.81 8.36 -2.91
CA ASP A 106 -10.62 9.75 -2.46
C ASP A 106 -9.14 10.11 -2.62
N LEU A 107 -8.86 10.96 -3.60
CA LEU A 107 -7.49 11.41 -3.91
C LEU A 107 -7.25 12.86 -3.51
N ARG A 108 -8.11 13.44 -2.70
CA ARG A 108 -7.94 14.84 -2.30
C ARG A 108 -6.63 15.03 -1.56
N GLY A 109 -5.83 15.99 -2.00
CA GLY A 109 -4.55 16.30 -1.40
C GLY A 109 -3.45 15.27 -1.69
N ALA A 110 -3.73 14.23 -2.45
CA ALA A 110 -2.71 13.23 -2.80
C ALA A 110 -1.63 13.84 -3.70
N ASP A 111 -0.40 13.42 -3.48
CA ASP A 111 0.75 13.83 -4.29
C ASP A 111 0.96 12.80 -5.39
N LEU A 112 0.65 13.19 -6.63
CA LEU A 112 0.75 12.31 -7.79
C LEU A 112 1.91 12.67 -8.71
N ARG A 113 2.86 13.46 -8.23
CA ARG A 113 4.00 13.87 -9.06
C ARG A 113 4.81 12.66 -9.51
N GLY A 114 5.06 12.58 -10.81
CA GLY A 114 5.80 11.46 -11.38
C GLY A 114 5.04 10.14 -11.42
N ALA A 115 3.80 10.11 -10.96
CA ALA A 115 3.00 8.89 -11.03
C ALA A 115 2.66 8.56 -12.48
N LYS A 116 2.62 7.26 -12.79
CA LYS A 116 2.21 6.76 -14.10
C LYS A 116 0.76 6.31 -14.04
N SER A 117 0.00 6.65 -15.05
CA SER A 117 -1.41 6.26 -15.11
C SER A 117 -1.77 5.62 -16.43
#